data_83d1fd06a971067f3e6a61af7b9f9ded
#
_entry.id   83d1fd06a971067f3e6a61af7b9f9ded
#
_cell.length_a   1.000
_cell.length_b   1.000
_cell.length_c   1.000
_cell.angle_alpha   90.00
_cell.angle_beta   90.00
_cell.angle_gamma   90.00
#
_symmetry.space_group_name_H-M   'P 1'
#
loop_
_entity.id
_entity.type
_entity.pdbx_description
1 polymer ?
#
loop_
_entity_poly.entity_id
_entity_poly.type
_entity_poly.pdbx_seq_one_letter_code
_entity_poly.pdbx_strand_id
1 'polypeptide(L)' 'MERVSVASGNLAEIGYDPATETLEVMFHQGGVYQYYNLPSFMHERLMQAESIGKYFNAEIKGHYPEARV' A
#
# COMPACT_ATOMS: atom_id res chain seq x y z
N MET A 1 5.27 2.42 -12.05
CA MET A 1 5.71 1.92 -10.72
C MET A 1 5.63 0.41 -10.68
N GLU A 2 6.70 -0.22 -10.29
CA GLU A 2 6.75 -1.67 -10.21
C GLU A 2 6.07 -2.16 -8.94
N ARG A 3 5.21 -3.16 -9.07
CA ARG A 3 4.49 -3.74 -7.92
C ARG A 3 4.91 -5.19 -7.74
N VAL A 4 4.89 -5.65 -6.48
CA VAL A 4 5.14 -7.04 -6.15
C VAL A 4 3.87 -7.66 -5.58
N SER A 5 3.68 -8.95 -5.83
CA SER A 5 2.55 -9.69 -5.28
C SER A 5 2.73 -9.89 -3.79
N VAL A 6 1.64 -9.81 -3.04
CA VAL A 6 1.66 -10.03 -1.60
C VAL A 6 0.58 -11.03 -1.21
N ALA A 7 0.79 -11.70 -0.09
CA ALA A 7 -0.17 -12.65 0.46
C ALA A 7 -1.11 -11.90 1.41
N SER A 8 -2.28 -11.53 0.90
CA SER A 8 -3.28 -10.80 1.69
C SER A 8 -4.67 -11.12 1.15
N GLY A 9 -5.67 -11.10 2.02
CA GLY A 9 -7.05 -11.31 1.61
C GLY A 9 -7.59 -10.17 0.77
N ASN A 10 -7.12 -8.94 0.98
CA ASN A 10 -7.62 -7.75 0.27
C ASN A 10 -6.67 -7.24 -0.80
N LEU A 11 -5.38 -7.20 -0.50
CA LEU A 11 -4.38 -6.59 -1.37
C LEU A 11 -3.73 -7.66 -2.24
N ALA A 12 -3.66 -7.40 -3.54
CA ALA A 12 -3.03 -8.32 -4.49
C ALA A 12 -1.58 -7.94 -4.74
N GLU A 13 -1.30 -6.65 -4.91
CA GLU A 13 0.05 -6.16 -5.23
C GLU A 13 0.32 -4.85 -4.52
N ILE A 14 1.58 -4.60 -4.22
CA ILE A 14 2.03 -3.34 -3.60
C ILE A 14 3.29 -2.86 -4.31
N GLY A 15 3.32 -1.56 -4.62
CA GLY A 15 4.50 -0.88 -5.14
C GLY A 15 4.78 0.36 -4.31
N TYR A 16 6.03 0.81 -4.32
CA TYR A 16 6.40 2.00 -3.58
C TYR A 16 7.50 2.77 -4.32
N ASP A 17 7.33 4.08 -4.38
CA ASP A 17 8.33 4.98 -4.96
C ASP A 17 8.87 5.86 -3.84
N PRO A 18 10.10 5.61 -3.35
CA PRO A 18 10.66 6.41 -2.26
C PRO A 18 10.97 7.85 -2.68
N ALA A 19 11.21 8.10 -3.96
CA ALA A 19 11.51 9.45 -4.43
C ALA A 19 10.31 10.39 -4.29
N THR A 20 9.10 9.86 -4.49
CA THR A 20 7.87 10.65 -4.39
C THR A 20 7.04 10.30 -3.16
N GLU A 21 7.51 9.35 -2.36
CA GLU A 21 6.79 8.84 -1.19
C GLU A 21 5.37 8.39 -1.53
N THR A 22 5.24 7.70 -2.65
CA THR A 22 3.96 7.21 -3.14
C THR A 22 3.86 5.70 -3.00
N LEU A 23 2.84 5.24 -2.30
CA LEU A 23 2.49 3.82 -2.21
C LEU A 23 1.40 3.54 -3.23
N GLU A 24 1.54 2.46 -4.00
CA GLU A 24 0.52 2.03 -4.94
C GLU A 24 0.03 0.65 -4.55
N VAL A 25 -1.28 0.48 -4.46
CA VAL A 25 -1.89 -0.78 -4.02
C VAL A 25 -2.92 -1.23 -5.04
N MET A 26 -2.80 -2.49 -5.47
CA MET A 26 -3.84 -3.13 -6.28
C MET A 26 -4.61 -4.09 -5.39
N PHE A 27 -5.93 -3.94 -5.37
CA PHE A 27 -6.80 -4.82 -4.58
C PHE A 27 -7.25 -6.01 -5.41
N HIS A 28 -7.54 -7.13 -4.76
CA HIS A 28 -8.07 -8.31 -5.44
C HIS A 28 -9.34 -8.03 -6.21
N GLN A 29 -10.13 -7.06 -5.75
CA GLN A 29 -11.36 -6.64 -6.43
C GLN A 29 -11.09 -5.87 -7.72
N GLY A 30 -9.86 -5.47 -7.98
CA GLY A 30 -9.45 -4.88 -9.23
C GLY A 30 -9.15 -3.39 -9.22
N GLY A 31 -9.34 -2.65 -8.16
CA GLY A 31 -9.01 -1.23 -8.12
C GLY A 31 -7.53 -1.01 -7.81
N VAL A 32 -6.96 0.06 -8.39
CA VAL A 32 -5.59 0.49 -8.08
C VAL A 32 -5.66 1.88 -7.46
N TYR A 33 -5.03 2.03 -6.30
CA TYR A 33 -5.03 3.29 -5.55
C TYR A 33 -3.61 3.70 -5.21
N GLN A 34 -3.38 5.00 -5.13
CA GLN A 34 -2.11 5.56 -4.67
C GLN A 34 -2.34 6.32 -3.38
N TYR A 35 -1.35 6.23 -2.49
CA TYR A 35 -1.34 6.92 -1.19
C TYR A 35 -0.09 7.79 -1.15
N TYR A 36 -0.27 9.08 -0.84
CA TYR A 36 0.78 10.09 -0.98
C TYR A 36 1.33 10.53 0.35
N ASN A 37 2.57 11.05 0.33
CA ASN A 37 3.26 11.53 1.53
C ASN A 37 3.47 10.41 2.55
N LEU A 38 3.67 9.20 2.06
CA LEU A 38 3.84 8.01 2.90
C LEU A 38 5.34 7.73 3.02
N PRO A 39 5.93 7.92 4.21
CA PRO A 39 7.37 7.72 4.36
C PRO A 39 7.78 6.26 4.20
N SER A 40 9.03 6.04 3.80
CA SER A 40 9.50 4.70 3.48
C SER A 40 9.39 3.73 4.65
N PHE A 41 9.52 4.22 5.90
CA PHE A 41 9.40 3.31 7.04
C PHE A 41 8.00 2.71 7.16
N MET A 42 6.98 3.42 6.70
CA MET A 42 5.61 2.89 6.69
C MET A 42 5.46 1.79 5.66
N HIS A 43 6.09 1.95 4.50
CA HIS A 43 6.11 0.90 3.49
C HIS A 43 6.82 -0.34 4.03
N GLU A 44 7.96 -0.15 4.71
CA GLU A 44 8.70 -1.26 5.29
C GLU A 44 7.88 -2.00 6.34
N ARG A 45 7.20 -1.26 7.22
CA ARG A 45 6.34 -1.85 8.24
C ARG A 45 5.18 -2.63 7.63
N LEU A 46 4.59 -2.07 6.58
CA LEU A 46 3.50 -2.74 5.87
C LEU A 46 3.97 -4.08 5.29
N MET A 47 5.14 -4.07 4.65
CA MET A 47 5.67 -5.28 4.01
C MET A 47 6.10 -6.34 5.02
N GLN A 48 6.40 -5.94 6.25
CA GLN A 48 6.83 -6.84 7.32
C GLN A 48 5.69 -7.26 8.25
N ALA A 49 4.50 -6.72 8.06
CA ALA A 49 3.37 -7.00 8.95
C ALA A 49 2.93 -8.46 8.84
N GLU A 50 2.53 -9.05 9.97
CA GLU A 50 1.96 -10.40 9.98
C GLU A 50 0.71 -10.48 9.13
N SER A 51 -0.11 -9.42 9.20
CA SER A 51 -1.29 -9.28 8.35
C SER A 51 -1.20 -7.96 7.62
N ILE A 52 -0.83 -8.02 6.36
CA ILE A 52 -0.71 -6.84 5.50
C ILE A 52 -2.03 -6.10 5.41
N GLY A 53 -3.14 -6.84 5.25
CA GLY A 53 -4.46 -6.23 5.15
C GLY A 53 -4.87 -5.49 6.41
N LYS A 54 -4.63 -6.09 7.57
CA LYS A 54 -4.95 -5.45 8.85
C LYS A 54 -4.10 -4.21 9.08
N TYR A 55 -2.80 -4.30 8.79
CA TYR A 55 -1.90 -3.16 8.95
C TYR A 55 -2.32 -2.02 8.03
N PHE A 56 -2.59 -2.33 6.76
CA PHE A 56 -3.04 -1.35 5.80
C PHE A 56 -4.30 -0.63 6.28
N ASN A 57 -5.31 -1.37 6.71
CA ASN A 57 -6.57 -0.78 7.16
C ASN A 57 -6.41 0.07 8.41
N ALA A 58 -5.53 -0.34 9.33
CA ALA A 58 -5.36 0.35 10.59
C ALA A 58 -4.46 1.58 10.48
N GLU A 59 -3.39 1.51 9.66
CA GLU A 59 -2.33 2.50 9.69
C GLU A 59 -2.23 3.36 8.44
N ILE A 60 -2.78 2.91 7.32
CA ILE A 60 -2.62 3.62 6.05
C ILE A 60 -3.94 4.17 5.53
N LYS A 61 -4.94 3.33 5.40
CA LYS A 61 -6.24 3.75 4.88
C LYS A 61 -6.85 4.80 5.81
N GLY A 62 -7.17 5.96 5.25
CA GLY A 62 -7.73 7.06 6.02
C GLY A 62 -6.70 7.92 6.73
N HIS A 63 -5.41 7.57 6.67
CA HIS A 63 -4.34 8.33 7.32
C HIS A 63 -3.45 9.09 6.34
N TYR A 64 -3.58 8.83 5.04
CA TYR A 64 -2.80 9.48 4.00
C TYR A 64 -3.71 9.90 2.87
N PRO A 65 -3.35 10.98 2.13
CA PRO A 65 -4.12 11.33 0.93
C PRO A 65 -4.10 10.18 -0.06
N GLU A 66 -5.24 9.95 -0.71
CA GLU A 66 -5.33 8.86 -1.66
C GLU A 66 -6.04 9.28 -2.92
N ALA A 67 -5.77 8.56 -4.01
CA ALA A 67 -6.45 8.72 -5.28
C ALA A 67 -6.54 7.37 -5.97
N ARG A 68 -7.65 7.15 -6.65
CA ARG A 68 -7.79 5.98 -7.52
C ARG A 68 -7.12 6.29 -8.86
N VAL A 69 -6.32 5.36 -9.34
CA VAL A 69 -5.63 5.54 -10.62
C VAL A 69 -6.03 4.48 -11.64
#